data_10463e54dac6a5ba4e2ac4b4df65fbb7
#
_entry.id   10463e54dac6a5ba4e2ac4b4df65fbb7
#
_cell.length_a   1.000
_cell.length_b   1.000
_cell.length_c   1.000
_cell.angle_alpha   90.00
_cell.angle_beta   90.00
_cell.angle_gamma   90.00
#
_symmetry.space_group_name_H-M   'P 1'
#
loop_
_entity.id
_entity.type
_entity.pdbx_description
1 polymer ?
#
loop_
_entity_poly.entity_id
_entity_poly.type
_entity_poly.pdbx_seq_one_letter_code
_entity_poly.pdbx_strand_id
1 'polypeptide(L)'
;GTEYYKLAAGKAKEVIDGVENHIYNYALLDEYSQVYSWEYNNKNKELLLGIYYNRDQTNQAAPLTDFLQDMAQGGWGDTNGEIKFWKAFPEGPRKDATYFPKIILSDGELHDWWYDTDPPSREVVAPVFMKTVEGAVRGTEFDYTNPALVNAAGEKTLQLIRLSQVYCWYAEATGRSGEVNTKAIEVLNKVRNRADGQETNFYKETMTPEALAEAAYDEHGWEIAGYYWGGIASRARDMFRMYRYKDHFEYRKENPLIKVAEGIERNEAVPVTGTWDDSKMYAPYPYEDAILNPNLK
;
A
#
# COMPACT_ATOMS: atom_id res chain seq x y z
N GLY A 1 -15.09 8.88 -19.68
CA GLY A 1 -15.46 8.21 -18.50
C GLY A 1 -15.75 6.72 -18.68
N THR A 2 -17.02 6.36 -18.76
CA THR A 2 -17.51 4.97 -18.74
C THR A 2 -16.85 4.05 -19.78
N GLU A 3 -16.66 4.53 -21.00
CA GLU A 3 -16.05 3.74 -22.08
C GLU A 3 -14.61 3.30 -21.76
N TYR A 4 -13.80 4.17 -21.18
CA TYR A 4 -12.43 3.82 -20.77
C TYR A 4 -12.40 2.79 -19.64
N TYR A 5 -13.39 2.82 -18.73
CA TYR A 5 -13.50 1.80 -17.70
C TYR A 5 -13.88 0.44 -18.29
N LYS A 6 -14.74 0.38 -19.31
CA LYS A 6 -15.01 -0.88 -20.04
C LYS A 6 -13.76 -1.44 -20.70
N LEU A 7 -12.95 -0.58 -21.33
CA LEU A 7 -11.68 -1.00 -21.92
C LEU A 7 -10.71 -1.50 -20.85
N ALA A 8 -10.61 -0.82 -19.71
CA ALA A 8 -9.77 -1.24 -18.59
C ALA A 8 -10.21 -2.58 -18.01
N ALA A 9 -11.52 -2.77 -17.79
CA ALA A 9 -12.08 -4.05 -17.35
C ALA A 9 -11.77 -5.17 -18.37
N GLY A 10 -11.93 -4.89 -19.66
CA GLY A 10 -11.58 -5.84 -20.75
C GLY A 10 -10.12 -6.27 -20.69
N LYS A 11 -9.19 -5.33 -20.51
CA LYS A 11 -7.75 -5.64 -20.41
C LYS A 11 -7.38 -6.42 -19.15
N ALA A 12 -7.94 -6.06 -18.01
CA ALA A 12 -7.74 -6.83 -16.77
C ALA A 12 -8.31 -8.25 -16.91
N LYS A 13 -9.48 -8.38 -17.56
CA LYS A 13 -10.11 -9.68 -17.82
C LYS A 13 -9.25 -10.59 -18.71
N GLU A 14 -8.56 -10.06 -19.72
CA GLU A 14 -7.65 -10.86 -20.56
C GLU A 14 -6.57 -11.56 -19.71
N VAL A 15 -6.03 -10.87 -18.69
CA VAL A 15 -5.05 -11.45 -17.77
C VAL A 15 -5.71 -12.52 -16.90
N ILE A 16 -6.90 -12.23 -16.35
CA ILE A 16 -7.66 -13.16 -15.50
C ILE A 16 -7.98 -14.44 -16.26
N ASP A 17 -8.54 -14.30 -17.47
CA ASP A 17 -8.87 -15.44 -18.34
C ASP A 17 -7.62 -16.26 -18.72
N GLY A 18 -6.49 -15.57 -18.97
CA GLY A 18 -5.21 -16.24 -19.26
C GLY A 18 -4.69 -17.06 -18.09
N VAL A 19 -4.88 -16.60 -16.87
CA VAL A 19 -4.54 -17.36 -15.65
C VAL A 19 -5.49 -18.53 -15.47
N GLU A 20 -6.79 -18.34 -15.60
CA GLU A 20 -7.80 -19.40 -15.41
C GLU A 20 -7.71 -20.51 -16.46
N ASN A 21 -7.35 -20.16 -17.70
CA ASN A 21 -7.13 -21.11 -18.77
C ASN A 21 -5.70 -21.68 -18.82
N HIS A 22 -4.89 -21.45 -17.79
CA HIS A 22 -3.51 -21.94 -17.67
C HIS A 22 -2.58 -21.50 -18.84
N ILE A 23 -2.91 -20.39 -19.50
CA ILE A 23 -2.03 -19.74 -20.50
C ILE A 23 -0.88 -19.03 -19.76
N TYR A 24 -1.18 -18.41 -18.62
CA TYR A 24 -0.22 -17.75 -17.75
C TYR A 24 -0.09 -18.52 -16.44
N ASN A 25 1.15 -18.73 -16.00
CA ASN A 25 1.44 -19.44 -14.76
C ASN A 25 1.54 -18.47 -13.58
N TYR A 26 0.48 -17.70 -13.36
CA TYR A 26 0.34 -16.83 -12.18
C TYR A 26 -0.73 -17.36 -11.24
N ALA A 27 -0.56 -17.08 -9.95
CA ALA A 27 -1.55 -17.41 -8.93
C ALA A 27 -1.41 -16.46 -7.75
N LEU A 28 -2.50 -16.20 -7.01
CA LEU A 28 -2.37 -15.61 -5.68
C LEU A 28 -1.57 -16.59 -4.80
N LEU A 29 -0.72 -16.05 -3.95
CA LEU A 29 -0.09 -16.84 -2.88
C LEU A 29 -1.14 -17.17 -1.82
N ASP A 30 -0.97 -18.29 -1.15
CA ASP A 30 -1.95 -18.80 -0.19
C ASP A 30 -2.13 -17.87 1.02
N GLU A 31 -1.02 -17.32 1.49
CA GLU A 31 -0.99 -16.39 2.62
C GLU A 31 -0.45 -15.03 2.20
N TYR A 32 -1.06 -13.96 2.72
CA TYR A 32 -0.60 -12.60 2.40
C TYR A 32 0.85 -12.33 2.86
N SER A 33 1.26 -12.87 4.00
CA SER A 33 2.62 -12.77 4.53
C SER A 33 3.70 -13.25 3.55
N GLN A 34 3.38 -14.24 2.72
CA GLN A 34 4.29 -14.79 1.71
C GLN A 34 4.63 -13.78 0.61
N VAL A 35 3.72 -12.85 0.30
CA VAL A 35 3.88 -11.88 -0.79
C VAL A 35 5.14 -11.04 -0.62
N TYR A 36 5.50 -10.73 0.61
CA TYR A 36 6.65 -9.88 0.96
C TYR A 36 7.72 -10.60 1.76
N SER A 37 7.59 -11.92 1.96
CA SER A 37 8.59 -12.67 2.67
C SER A 37 9.85 -12.90 1.82
N TRP A 38 11.00 -12.95 2.47
CA TRP A 38 12.27 -13.25 1.83
C TRP A 38 12.28 -14.62 1.13
N GLU A 39 11.64 -15.60 1.72
CA GLU A 39 11.55 -16.96 1.18
C GLU A 39 10.90 -17.00 -0.21
N TYR A 40 9.92 -16.14 -0.45
CA TYR A 40 9.16 -16.05 -1.71
C TYR A 40 9.69 -14.98 -2.66
N ASN A 41 10.74 -14.25 -2.30
CA ASN A 41 11.23 -13.11 -3.08
C ASN A 41 11.45 -13.43 -4.58
N ASN A 42 12.02 -14.62 -4.88
CA ASN A 42 12.28 -15.09 -6.24
C ASN A 42 11.32 -16.20 -6.71
N LYS A 43 10.27 -16.50 -5.92
CA LYS A 43 9.30 -17.59 -6.20
C LYS A 43 7.86 -17.07 -6.23
N ASN A 44 7.68 -15.76 -6.20
CA ASN A 44 6.36 -15.14 -6.09
C ASN A 44 5.57 -15.31 -7.40
N LYS A 45 4.68 -16.30 -7.43
CA LYS A 45 3.78 -16.56 -8.57
C LYS A 45 2.73 -15.47 -8.80
N GLU A 46 2.55 -14.57 -7.84
CA GLU A 46 1.63 -13.45 -7.94
C GLU A 46 2.23 -12.27 -8.72
N LEU A 47 3.56 -12.19 -8.80
CA LEU A 47 4.27 -11.07 -9.40
C LEU A 47 4.23 -11.13 -10.92
N LEU A 48 3.57 -10.14 -11.55
CA LEU A 48 3.52 -9.99 -12.99
C LEU A 48 4.69 -9.16 -13.52
N LEU A 49 5.03 -8.09 -12.80
CA LEU A 49 6.13 -7.19 -13.15
C LEU A 49 6.86 -6.73 -11.89
N GLY A 50 8.17 -6.90 -11.87
CA GLY A 50 9.02 -6.47 -10.77
C GLY A 50 10.44 -6.13 -11.20
N ILE A 51 11.16 -5.47 -10.31
CA ILE A 51 12.58 -5.20 -10.45
C ILE A 51 13.32 -6.03 -9.41
N TYR A 52 14.21 -6.89 -9.89
CA TYR A 52 15.02 -7.78 -9.06
C TYR A 52 16.36 -7.10 -8.74
N TYR A 53 16.83 -7.32 -7.53
CA TYR A 53 18.08 -6.76 -7.05
C TYR A 53 19.06 -7.88 -6.64
N ASN A 54 20.35 -7.57 -6.67
CA ASN A 54 21.41 -8.46 -6.24
C ASN A 54 22.52 -7.64 -5.56
N ARG A 55 22.66 -7.79 -4.24
CA ARG A 55 23.64 -7.04 -3.45
C ARG A 55 25.09 -7.45 -3.70
N ASP A 56 25.30 -8.67 -4.22
CA ASP A 56 26.64 -9.16 -4.53
C ASP A 56 27.22 -8.52 -5.79
N GLN A 57 26.39 -7.81 -6.53
CA GLN A 57 26.82 -7.09 -7.73
C GLN A 57 26.81 -5.57 -7.47
N THR A 58 27.91 -4.93 -7.80
CA THR A 58 28.05 -3.48 -7.65
C THR A 58 26.90 -2.74 -8.34
N ASN A 59 26.24 -1.84 -7.62
CA ASN A 59 25.11 -1.03 -8.07
C ASN A 59 23.81 -1.81 -8.41
N GLN A 60 23.64 -3.02 -7.92
CA GLN A 60 22.43 -3.82 -8.11
C GLN A 60 21.69 -4.14 -6.81
N ALA A 61 22.09 -3.52 -5.70
CA ALA A 61 21.32 -3.59 -4.46
C ALA A 61 20.07 -2.72 -4.54
N ALA A 62 18.99 -3.16 -3.91
CA ALA A 62 17.79 -2.34 -3.77
C ALA A 62 18.14 -1.10 -2.94
N PRO A 63 17.93 0.09 -3.47
CA PRO A 63 18.12 1.26 -2.65
C PRO A 63 17.01 1.33 -1.61
N LEU A 64 17.37 1.47 -0.33
CA LEU A 64 16.58 2.21 0.63
C LEU A 64 15.31 1.54 1.19
N THR A 65 15.06 0.24 1.00
CA THR A 65 13.89 -0.37 1.65
C THR A 65 13.97 -0.26 3.18
N ASP A 66 15.18 -0.32 3.73
CA ASP A 66 15.42 -0.25 5.17
C ASP A 66 15.54 1.19 5.70
N PHE A 67 15.92 2.15 4.86
CA PHE A 67 15.99 3.57 5.25
C PHE A 67 14.64 4.20 5.53
N LEU A 68 13.59 3.65 4.95
CA LEU A 68 12.24 4.22 5.08
C LEU A 68 11.57 3.87 6.41
N GLN A 69 12.24 3.06 7.24
CA GLN A 69 11.71 2.63 8.52
C GLN A 69 11.84 3.69 9.59
N ASP A 70 11.10 3.47 10.66
CA ASP A 70 11.25 4.22 11.90
C ASP A 70 12.71 4.19 12.37
N MET A 71 13.18 5.30 12.90
CA MET A 71 14.56 5.44 13.42
C MET A 71 14.86 4.41 14.50
N ALA A 72 13.87 4.02 15.31
CA ALA A 72 14.00 2.97 16.32
C ALA A 72 14.25 1.58 15.71
N GLN A 73 13.92 1.38 14.42
CA GLN A 73 14.20 0.17 13.66
C GLN A 73 15.48 0.28 12.81
N GLY A 74 16.31 1.29 13.06
CA GLY A 74 17.54 1.53 12.30
C GLY A 74 17.34 2.26 10.96
N GLY A 75 16.13 2.72 10.69
CA GLY A 75 15.81 3.52 9.51
C GLY A 75 15.99 5.03 9.72
N TRP A 76 15.56 5.80 8.73
CA TRP A 76 15.62 7.27 8.76
C TRP A 76 14.28 7.92 9.10
N GLY A 77 13.22 7.14 9.29
CA GLY A 77 11.89 7.64 9.61
C GLY A 77 11.16 8.32 8.44
N ASP A 78 11.61 8.10 7.22
CA ASP A 78 11.08 8.81 6.05
C ASP A 78 9.71 8.32 5.60
N THR A 79 9.30 7.12 6.02
CA THR A 79 8.03 6.51 5.59
C THR A 79 7.25 5.97 6.78
N ASN A 80 6.13 6.62 7.06
CA ASN A 80 5.23 6.24 8.12
C ASN A 80 3.82 6.02 7.56
N GLY A 81 3.06 5.14 8.22
CA GLY A 81 1.65 4.94 7.93
C GLY A 81 0.81 6.13 8.39
N GLU A 82 -0.19 6.47 7.61
CA GLU A 82 -1.23 7.40 8.07
C GLU A 82 -2.11 6.71 9.11
N ILE A 83 -2.37 7.37 10.24
CA ILE A 83 -3.15 6.79 11.35
C ILE A 83 -4.59 6.51 10.91
N LYS A 84 -5.21 7.43 10.17
CA LYS A 84 -6.56 7.22 9.62
C LYS A 84 -6.62 5.97 8.76
N PHE A 85 -5.67 5.80 7.85
CA PHE A 85 -5.62 4.65 6.96
C PHE A 85 -5.36 3.35 7.73
N TRP A 86 -4.41 3.36 8.68
CA TRP A 86 -4.15 2.22 9.55
C TRP A 86 -5.40 1.81 10.35
N LYS A 87 -6.16 2.80 10.85
CA LYS A 87 -7.37 2.55 11.61
C LYS A 87 -8.51 1.99 10.75
N ALA A 88 -8.62 2.43 9.50
CA ALA A 88 -9.60 1.93 8.54
C ALA A 88 -9.18 0.59 7.90
N PHE A 89 -7.93 0.19 8.07
CA PHE A 89 -7.41 -1.06 7.51
C PHE A 89 -8.06 -2.26 8.23
N PRO A 90 -8.69 -3.19 7.49
CA PRO A 90 -9.33 -4.36 8.10
C PRO A 90 -8.35 -5.18 8.93
N GLU A 91 -8.79 -5.60 10.12
CA GLU A 91 -8.00 -6.51 10.97
C GLU A 91 -7.85 -7.87 10.28
N GLY A 92 -6.73 -8.53 10.52
CA GLY A 92 -6.42 -9.84 9.99
C GLY A 92 -5.02 -9.97 9.38
N PRO A 93 -4.69 -11.12 8.80
CA PRO A 93 -3.34 -11.47 8.35
C PRO A 93 -2.70 -10.44 7.41
N ARG A 94 -3.49 -9.74 6.60
CA ARG A 94 -2.94 -8.70 5.72
C ARG A 94 -2.47 -7.48 6.50
N LYS A 95 -3.23 -7.01 7.48
CA LYS A 95 -2.81 -5.89 8.34
C LYS A 95 -1.59 -6.27 9.15
N ASP A 96 -1.60 -7.47 9.73
CA ASP A 96 -0.51 -8.01 10.53
C ASP A 96 0.81 -8.14 9.75
N ALA A 97 0.73 -8.48 8.46
CA ALA A 97 1.89 -8.55 7.59
C ALA A 97 2.29 -7.19 6.98
N THR A 98 1.47 -6.16 7.13
CA THR A 98 1.74 -4.82 6.59
C THR A 98 2.46 -3.93 7.60
N TYR A 99 2.08 -3.99 8.86
CA TYR A 99 2.59 -3.14 9.93
C TYR A 99 3.35 -3.94 10.98
N PHE A 100 4.37 -3.31 11.59
CA PHE A 100 5.01 -3.90 12.76
C PHE A 100 4.00 -4.02 13.90
N PRO A 101 3.84 -5.22 14.50
CA PRO A 101 2.97 -5.40 15.65
C PRO A 101 3.52 -4.66 16.88
N LYS A 102 4.84 -4.60 16.98
CA LYS A 102 5.59 -3.87 18.00
C LYS A 102 6.81 -3.23 17.34
N ILE A 103 7.34 -2.19 17.95
CA ILE A 103 8.58 -1.51 17.57
C ILE A 103 9.54 -1.48 18.75
N ILE A 104 10.84 -1.52 18.49
CA ILE A 104 11.87 -1.31 19.53
C ILE A 104 12.10 0.19 19.67
N LEU A 105 12.04 0.71 20.89
CA LEU A 105 12.38 2.08 21.19
C LEU A 105 13.78 2.21 21.81
N SER A 106 14.18 3.44 22.13
CA SER A 106 15.52 3.76 22.67
C SER A 106 15.82 3.13 24.03
N ASP A 107 14.80 2.66 24.75
CA ASP A 107 14.94 1.88 25.99
C ASP A 107 15.27 0.39 25.72
N GLY A 108 15.25 -0.03 24.45
CA GLY A 108 15.53 -1.42 24.03
C GLY A 108 14.33 -2.35 24.18
N GLU A 109 13.17 -1.85 24.55
CA GLU A 109 11.96 -2.64 24.77
C GLU A 109 11.00 -2.56 23.59
N LEU A 110 10.12 -3.57 23.47
CA LEU A 110 9.09 -3.67 22.42
C LEU A 110 7.80 -2.96 22.88
N HIS A 111 7.42 -1.94 22.14
CA HIS A 111 6.23 -1.14 22.40
C HIS A 111 5.25 -1.15 21.22
N ASP A 112 4.00 -0.80 21.46
CA ASP A 112 3.07 -0.44 20.40
C ASP A 112 3.55 0.82 19.69
N TRP A 113 3.30 0.95 18.41
CA TRP A 113 3.78 2.10 17.63
C TRP A 113 3.28 3.45 18.17
N TRP A 114 2.16 3.48 18.89
CA TRP A 114 1.60 4.72 19.47
C TRP A 114 2.20 5.09 20.82
N TYR A 115 3.02 4.23 21.40
CA TYR A 115 3.75 4.55 22.61
C TYR A 115 4.94 5.45 22.30
N ASP A 116 5.27 6.35 23.22
CA ASP A 116 6.53 7.11 23.18
C ASP A 116 7.05 7.27 24.61
N THR A 117 8.35 7.43 24.75
CA THR A 117 9.01 7.63 26.06
C THR A 117 8.84 9.07 26.53
N ASP A 118 9.10 9.32 27.82
CA ASP A 118 9.22 10.66 28.39
C ASP A 118 10.66 10.85 28.94
N PRO A 119 11.49 11.69 28.33
CA PRO A 119 11.24 12.52 27.14
C PRO A 119 11.02 11.71 25.85
N PRO A 120 10.35 12.29 24.86
CA PRO A 120 10.11 11.62 23.59
C PRO A 120 11.38 11.07 22.94
N SER A 121 11.32 9.83 22.47
CA SER A 121 12.44 9.15 21.80
C SER A 121 12.33 9.15 20.28
N ARG A 122 11.19 9.63 19.75
CA ARG A 122 10.84 9.61 18.32
C ARG A 122 10.39 10.99 17.88
N GLU A 123 10.83 11.39 16.69
CA GLU A 123 10.35 12.61 16.06
C GLU A 123 8.90 12.45 15.56
N VAL A 124 8.58 11.25 15.10
CA VAL A 124 7.27 10.91 14.55
C VAL A 124 6.70 9.66 15.22
N VAL A 125 5.50 9.77 15.77
CA VAL A 125 4.74 8.65 16.34
C VAL A 125 3.63 8.27 15.37
N ALA A 126 3.85 7.24 14.59
CA ALA A 126 2.93 6.78 13.54
C ALA A 126 3.05 5.27 13.30
N PRO A 127 2.07 4.64 12.63
CA PRO A 127 2.16 3.23 12.24
C PRO A 127 3.38 2.98 11.36
N VAL A 128 4.15 1.95 11.65
CA VAL A 128 5.40 1.62 10.97
C VAL A 128 5.18 0.43 10.05
N PHE A 129 5.55 0.59 8.77
CA PHE A 129 5.41 -0.48 7.78
C PHE A 129 6.51 -1.54 7.94
N MET A 130 6.11 -2.80 7.85
CA MET A 130 6.99 -3.96 7.97
C MET A 130 7.27 -4.65 6.64
N LYS A 131 6.31 -4.65 5.74
CA LYS A 131 6.34 -5.55 4.57
C LYS A 131 7.45 -5.28 3.55
N THR A 132 8.03 -4.09 3.56
CA THR A 132 9.16 -3.77 2.66
C THR A 132 10.53 -4.03 3.26
N VAL A 133 10.58 -4.38 4.55
CA VAL A 133 11.83 -4.63 5.27
C VAL A 133 12.42 -5.97 4.85
N GLU A 134 13.74 -6.01 4.68
CA GLU A 134 14.47 -7.29 4.66
C GLU A 134 14.46 -7.91 6.03
N GLY A 135 14.13 -9.16 6.09
CA GLY A 135 14.07 -9.90 7.33
C GLY A 135 13.05 -11.02 7.24
N ALA A 136 13.06 -11.90 8.20
CA ALA A 136 12.08 -12.97 8.27
C ALA A 136 10.76 -12.39 8.74
N VAL A 137 9.86 -12.11 7.80
CA VAL A 137 8.46 -11.86 8.11
C VAL A 137 7.74 -13.20 8.07
N ARG A 138 7.32 -13.69 9.22
CA ARG A 138 6.52 -14.90 9.37
C ARG A 138 5.18 -14.53 10.00
N GLY A 139 4.20 -14.22 9.17
CA GLY A 139 2.91 -13.79 9.67
C GLY A 139 3.03 -12.53 10.53
N THR A 140 2.71 -12.64 11.82
CA THR A 140 2.84 -11.57 12.82
C THR A 140 4.19 -11.55 13.53
N GLU A 141 5.08 -12.51 13.24
CA GLU A 141 6.39 -12.61 13.88
C GLU A 141 7.45 -11.99 12.97
N PHE A 142 8.12 -11.01 13.51
CA PHE A 142 9.26 -10.36 12.88
C PHE A 142 10.52 -10.61 13.72
N ASP A 143 11.62 -11.01 13.07
CA ASP A 143 12.89 -11.21 13.76
C ASP A 143 13.64 -9.88 13.92
N TYR A 144 13.43 -9.22 15.03
CA TYR A 144 14.09 -7.97 15.37
C TYR A 144 15.61 -8.08 15.56
N THR A 145 16.14 -9.30 15.66
CA THR A 145 17.59 -9.54 15.78
C THR A 145 18.27 -9.74 14.43
N ASN A 146 17.49 -9.77 13.34
CA ASN A 146 18.04 -9.99 12.00
C ASN A 146 18.88 -8.78 11.55
N PRO A 147 20.18 -8.98 11.27
CA PRO A 147 21.06 -7.89 10.85
C PRO A 147 20.66 -7.23 9.52
N ALA A 148 19.80 -7.86 8.73
CA ALA A 148 19.25 -7.25 7.51
C ALA A 148 18.41 -5.99 7.80
N LEU A 149 17.88 -5.83 9.02
CA LEU A 149 17.17 -4.63 9.45
C LEU A 149 18.03 -3.36 9.43
N VAL A 150 19.33 -3.51 9.59
CA VAL A 150 20.28 -2.38 9.63
C VAL A 150 21.06 -2.21 8.33
N ASN A 151 20.76 -2.98 7.32
CA ASN A 151 21.48 -2.97 6.05
C ASN A 151 20.76 -2.11 5.01
N ALA A 152 21.41 -1.03 4.59
CA ALA A 152 20.91 -0.12 3.58
C ALA A 152 20.86 -0.70 2.14
N ALA A 153 21.35 -1.91 1.94
CA ALA A 153 21.44 -2.56 0.64
C ALA A 153 20.59 -3.83 0.60
N GLY A 154 19.34 -3.69 0.30
CA GLY A 154 18.39 -4.80 0.22
C GLY A 154 18.41 -5.55 -1.11
N GLU A 155 17.86 -6.77 -1.10
CA GLU A 155 17.62 -7.57 -2.31
C GLU A 155 16.14 -7.89 -2.52
N LYS A 156 15.25 -7.29 -1.74
CA LYS A 156 13.81 -7.48 -1.94
C LYS A 156 13.38 -6.97 -3.30
N THR A 157 12.71 -7.83 -4.04
CA THR A 157 12.16 -7.50 -5.35
C THR A 157 11.15 -6.36 -5.23
N LEU A 158 11.36 -5.30 -6.00
CA LEU A 158 10.39 -4.24 -6.13
C LEU A 158 9.21 -4.72 -7.00
N GLN A 159 8.08 -4.95 -6.36
CA GLN A 159 6.87 -5.48 -6.99
C GLN A 159 6.07 -4.33 -7.62
N LEU A 160 6.08 -4.23 -8.94
CA LEU A 160 5.40 -3.15 -9.65
C LEU A 160 3.94 -3.49 -9.96
N ILE A 161 3.67 -4.73 -10.39
CA ILE A 161 2.32 -5.22 -10.69
C ILE A 161 2.19 -6.66 -10.17
N ARG A 162 1.14 -6.91 -9.40
CA ARG A 162 0.76 -8.23 -8.90
C ARG A 162 -0.64 -8.62 -9.39
N LEU A 163 -0.93 -9.91 -9.39
CA LEU A 163 -2.23 -10.44 -9.81
C LEU A 163 -3.38 -9.90 -8.95
N SER A 164 -3.19 -9.75 -7.64
CA SER A 164 -4.19 -9.14 -6.75
C SER A 164 -4.59 -7.73 -7.16
N GLN A 165 -3.65 -6.92 -7.65
CA GLN A 165 -3.94 -5.58 -8.16
C GLN A 165 -4.78 -5.65 -9.45
N VAL A 166 -4.49 -6.61 -10.34
CA VAL A 166 -5.30 -6.83 -11.56
C VAL A 166 -6.72 -7.21 -11.19
N TYR A 167 -6.91 -8.04 -10.15
CA TYR A 167 -8.23 -8.40 -9.65
C TYR A 167 -9.00 -7.19 -9.11
N CYS A 168 -8.33 -6.33 -8.32
CA CYS A 168 -8.93 -5.09 -7.83
C CYS A 168 -9.25 -4.13 -8.99
N TRP A 169 -8.35 -3.96 -9.96
CA TRP A 169 -8.60 -3.09 -11.11
C TRP A 169 -9.74 -3.58 -11.99
N TYR A 170 -9.87 -4.89 -12.18
CA TYR A 170 -11.01 -5.45 -12.90
C TYR A 170 -12.33 -5.14 -12.21
N ALA A 171 -12.41 -5.40 -10.91
CA ALA A 171 -13.62 -5.16 -10.14
C ALA A 171 -13.96 -3.66 -10.08
N GLU A 172 -12.96 -2.79 -9.86
CA GLU A 172 -13.15 -1.34 -9.86
C GLU A 172 -13.65 -0.84 -11.22
N ALA A 173 -12.98 -1.23 -12.30
CA ALA A 173 -13.35 -0.81 -13.65
C ALA A 173 -14.73 -1.31 -14.05
N THR A 174 -15.11 -2.54 -13.67
CA THR A 174 -16.46 -3.08 -13.85
C THR A 174 -17.48 -2.20 -13.14
N GLY A 175 -17.29 -1.91 -11.85
CA GLY A 175 -18.20 -1.05 -11.09
C GLY A 175 -18.30 0.36 -11.70
N ARG A 176 -17.16 0.99 -12.05
CA ARG A 176 -17.15 2.33 -12.65
C ARG A 176 -17.71 2.36 -14.07
N SER A 177 -17.82 1.22 -14.73
CA SER A 177 -18.54 1.12 -16.00
C SER A 177 -20.06 1.02 -15.85
N GLY A 178 -20.56 0.97 -14.61
CA GLY A 178 -21.97 0.85 -14.28
C GLY A 178 -22.46 -0.60 -14.19
N GLU A 179 -21.55 -1.55 -14.02
CA GLU A 179 -21.88 -2.99 -14.04
C GLU A 179 -21.45 -3.68 -12.74
N VAL A 180 -22.17 -4.76 -12.40
CA VAL A 180 -21.76 -5.76 -11.42
C VAL A 180 -21.89 -7.12 -12.10
N ASN A 181 -20.87 -7.96 -12.01
CA ASN A 181 -20.93 -9.31 -12.54
C ASN A 181 -20.26 -10.31 -11.59
N THR A 182 -20.63 -11.57 -11.72
CA THR A 182 -20.13 -12.69 -10.90
C THR A 182 -18.61 -12.74 -10.86
N LYS A 183 -17.93 -12.52 -12.01
CA LYS A 183 -16.47 -12.60 -12.08
C LYS A 183 -15.81 -11.48 -11.26
N ALA A 184 -16.33 -10.25 -11.28
CA ALA A 184 -15.80 -9.14 -10.50
C ALA A 184 -15.92 -9.40 -8.99
N ILE A 185 -17.05 -9.93 -8.56
CA ILE A 185 -17.28 -10.35 -7.17
C ILE A 185 -16.35 -11.50 -6.77
N GLU A 186 -16.23 -12.51 -7.63
CA GLU A 186 -15.36 -13.67 -7.39
C GLU A 186 -13.90 -13.26 -7.16
N VAL A 187 -13.32 -12.50 -8.09
CA VAL A 187 -11.90 -12.12 -7.98
C VAL A 187 -11.63 -11.16 -6.83
N LEU A 188 -12.57 -10.26 -6.53
CA LEU A 188 -12.44 -9.37 -5.38
C LEU A 188 -12.53 -10.16 -4.06
N ASN A 189 -13.42 -11.16 -3.98
CA ASN A 189 -13.46 -12.07 -2.85
C ASN A 189 -12.19 -12.93 -2.71
N LYS A 190 -11.55 -13.35 -3.80
CA LYS A 190 -10.25 -14.05 -3.72
C LYS A 190 -9.20 -13.18 -3.01
N VAL A 191 -9.14 -11.88 -3.32
CA VAL A 191 -8.24 -10.94 -2.64
C VAL A 191 -8.61 -10.80 -1.16
N ARG A 192 -9.90 -10.59 -0.87
CA ARG A 192 -10.41 -10.41 0.49
C ARG A 192 -10.23 -11.65 1.35
N ASN A 193 -10.58 -12.83 0.85
CA ASN A 193 -10.46 -14.09 1.58
C ASN A 193 -9.01 -14.36 2.00
N ARG A 194 -8.05 -14.12 1.10
CA ARG A 194 -6.63 -14.20 1.44
C ARG A 194 -6.23 -13.18 2.50
N ALA A 195 -6.72 -11.95 2.41
CA ALA A 195 -6.46 -10.89 3.38
C ALA A 195 -6.98 -11.23 4.78
N ASP A 196 -8.14 -11.88 4.84
CA ASP A 196 -8.80 -12.32 6.08
C ASP A 196 -8.26 -13.67 6.59
N GLY A 197 -7.50 -14.41 5.77
CA GLY A 197 -7.02 -15.76 6.07
C GLY A 197 -8.14 -16.81 6.12
N GLN A 198 -9.30 -16.51 5.56
CA GLN A 198 -10.47 -17.38 5.55
C GLN A 198 -11.46 -17.00 4.44
N GLU A 199 -12.28 -17.95 4.02
CA GLU A 199 -13.32 -17.71 3.01
C GLU A 199 -14.54 -16.99 3.60
N THR A 200 -14.49 -15.66 3.65
CA THR A 200 -15.61 -14.84 4.11
C THR A 200 -16.65 -14.58 3.03
N ASN A 201 -16.24 -14.60 1.76
CA ASN A 201 -17.06 -14.18 0.62
C ASN A 201 -17.81 -12.89 0.92
N PHE A 202 -17.06 -11.90 1.35
CA PHE A 202 -17.54 -10.64 1.92
C PHE A 202 -18.37 -9.83 0.92
N TYR A 203 -17.93 -9.78 -0.34
CA TYR A 203 -18.60 -9.04 -1.40
C TYR A 203 -19.69 -9.89 -2.07
N LYS A 204 -20.80 -9.26 -2.44
CA LYS A 204 -22.00 -9.93 -2.97
C LYS A 204 -22.45 -9.31 -4.29
N GLU A 205 -23.05 -10.09 -5.15
CA GLU A 205 -23.63 -9.62 -6.43
C GLU A 205 -24.78 -8.62 -6.26
N THR A 206 -25.31 -8.50 -5.05
CA THR A 206 -26.35 -7.53 -4.70
C THR A 206 -25.81 -6.10 -4.48
N MET A 207 -24.50 -5.91 -4.55
CA MET A 207 -23.88 -4.58 -4.47
C MET A 207 -24.29 -3.72 -5.65
N THR A 208 -24.34 -2.41 -5.43
CA THR A 208 -24.44 -1.47 -6.57
C THR A 208 -23.09 -1.35 -7.29
N PRO A 209 -23.09 -0.93 -8.56
CA PRO A 209 -21.84 -0.70 -9.28
C PRO A 209 -20.89 0.26 -8.55
N GLU A 210 -21.42 1.32 -7.95
CA GLU A 210 -20.64 2.30 -7.18
C GLU A 210 -20.03 1.66 -5.94
N ALA A 211 -20.79 0.84 -5.21
CA ALA A 211 -20.31 0.12 -4.04
C ALA A 211 -19.22 -0.89 -4.39
N LEU A 212 -19.34 -1.59 -5.53
CA LEU A 212 -18.29 -2.48 -6.04
C LEU A 212 -17.01 -1.70 -6.37
N ALA A 213 -17.16 -0.57 -7.07
CA ALA A 213 -16.01 0.26 -7.44
C ALA A 213 -15.27 0.79 -6.21
N GLU A 214 -15.98 1.26 -5.20
CA GLU A 214 -15.38 1.73 -3.94
C GLU A 214 -14.72 0.62 -3.15
N ALA A 215 -15.38 -0.54 -3.03
CA ALA A 215 -14.82 -1.70 -2.37
C ALA A 215 -13.50 -2.15 -3.03
N ALA A 216 -13.46 -2.20 -4.36
CA ALA A 216 -12.26 -2.58 -5.10
C ALA A 216 -11.15 -1.52 -5.00
N TYR A 217 -11.50 -0.24 -4.98
CA TYR A 217 -10.57 0.86 -4.71
C TYR A 217 -9.93 0.74 -3.33
N ASP A 218 -10.70 0.39 -2.31
CA ASP A 218 -10.19 0.22 -0.95
C ASP A 218 -9.34 -1.05 -0.82
N GLU A 219 -9.78 -2.19 -1.38
CA GLU A 219 -8.98 -3.41 -1.41
C GLU A 219 -7.63 -3.20 -2.09
N HIS A 220 -7.61 -2.47 -3.22
CA HIS A 220 -6.36 -2.10 -3.88
C HIS A 220 -5.45 -1.28 -2.95
N GLY A 221 -6.01 -0.31 -2.25
CA GLY A 221 -5.27 0.51 -1.28
C GLY A 221 -4.63 -0.33 -0.17
N TRP A 222 -5.38 -1.28 0.40
CA TRP A 222 -4.85 -2.17 1.44
C TRP A 222 -3.82 -3.17 0.90
N GLU A 223 -3.98 -3.65 -0.34
CA GLU A 223 -3.00 -4.51 -0.99
C GLU A 223 -1.64 -3.85 -1.20
N ILE A 224 -1.60 -2.57 -1.57
CA ILE A 224 -0.38 -1.84 -1.88
C ILE A 224 0.16 -0.98 -0.73
N ALA A 225 -0.53 -0.91 0.41
CA ALA A 225 -0.10 -0.11 1.56
C ALA A 225 1.34 -0.40 1.96
N GLY A 226 2.09 0.63 2.30
CA GLY A 226 3.48 0.51 2.69
C GLY A 226 4.46 0.27 1.54
N TYR A 227 4.02 0.44 0.31
CA TYR A 227 4.87 0.23 -0.86
C TYR A 227 5.35 1.58 -1.43
N TYR A 228 6.52 2.01 -0.99
CA TYR A 228 7.05 3.35 -1.27
C TYR A 228 7.37 3.59 -2.75
N TRP A 229 8.04 2.65 -3.39
CA TRP A 229 8.50 2.79 -4.77
C TRP A 229 7.49 2.31 -5.81
N GLY A 230 6.28 2.02 -5.43
CA GLY A 230 5.22 1.54 -6.30
C GLY A 230 4.82 2.54 -7.37
N GLY A 231 5.76 2.97 -8.19
CA GLY A 231 5.60 4.03 -9.17
C GLY A 231 4.44 3.84 -10.14
N ILE A 232 3.99 2.62 -10.41
CA ILE A 232 2.86 2.32 -11.29
C ILE A 232 1.55 2.26 -10.51
N ALA A 233 1.56 1.68 -9.31
CA ALA A 233 0.37 1.49 -8.50
C ALA A 233 0.62 2.06 -7.10
N SER A 234 0.39 3.35 -6.92
CA SER A 234 0.49 4.00 -5.62
C SER A 234 -0.85 4.57 -5.19
N ARG A 235 -1.10 4.58 -3.87
CA ARG A 235 -2.32 5.21 -3.32
C ARG A 235 -2.41 6.69 -3.69
N ALA A 236 -1.27 7.37 -3.80
CA ALA A 236 -1.23 8.76 -4.26
C ALA A 236 -1.81 8.92 -5.68
N ARG A 237 -1.49 8.02 -6.59
CA ARG A 237 -2.09 8.02 -7.95
C ARG A 237 -3.57 7.70 -7.94
N ASP A 238 -4.00 6.76 -7.10
CA ASP A 238 -5.42 6.46 -6.91
C ASP A 238 -6.18 7.68 -6.39
N MET A 239 -5.64 8.36 -5.40
CA MET A 239 -6.23 9.59 -4.86
C MET A 239 -6.26 10.70 -5.92
N PHE A 240 -5.20 10.84 -6.73
CA PHE A 240 -5.13 11.82 -7.81
C PHE A 240 -6.20 11.55 -8.89
N ARG A 241 -6.24 10.35 -9.46
CA ARG A 241 -7.20 10.00 -10.53
C ARG A 241 -8.65 10.06 -10.08
N MET A 242 -8.90 9.94 -8.77
CA MET A 242 -10.23 9.98 -8.16
C MET A 242 -10.57 11.33 -7.53
N TYR A 243 -9.71 12.35 -7.67
CA TYR A 243 -9.88 13.70 -7.10
C TYR A 243 -10.12 13.70 -5.58
N ARG A 244 -9.47 12.75 -4.84
CA ARG A 244 -9.70 12.58 -3.40
C ARG A 244 -8.75 13.36 -2.50
N TYR A 245 -7.77 14.06 -3.05
CA TYR A 245 -6.80 14.80 -2.24
C TYR A 245 -7.43 15.91 -1.43
N LYS A 246 -8.41 16.64 -2.02
CA LYS A 246 -9.10 17.71 -1.31
C LYS A 246 -9.85 17.18 -0.09
N ASP A 247 -10.70 16.17 -0.28
CA ASP A 247 -11.49 15.59 0.80
C ASP A 247 -10.59 15.01 1.89
N HIS A 248 -9.47 14.41 1.50
CA HIS A 248 -8.48 13.89 2.42
C HIS A 248 -7.77 15.00 3.21
N PHE A 249 -7.39 16.09 2.52
CA PHE A 249 -6.80 17.27 3.13
C PHE A 249 -7.74 17.89 4.19
N GLU A 250 -8.99 18.15 3.80
CA GLU A 250 -9.98 18.76 4.71
C GLU A 250 -10.26 17.83 5.91
N TYR A 251 -10.41 16.53 5.67
CA TYR A 251 -10.58 15.57 6.77
C TYR A 251 -9.41 15.63 7.76
N ARG A 252 -8.16 15.61 7.29
CA ARG A 252 -6.99 15.66 8.17
C ARG A 252 -6.89 16.97 8.93
N LYS A 253 -7.28 18.08 8.31
CA LYS A 253 -7.31 19.40 8.93
C LYS A 253 -8.35 19.48 10.05
N GLU A 254 -9.54 18.91 9.84
CA GLU A 254 -10.64 18.90 10.80
C GLU A 254 -10.44 17.87 11.93
N ASN A 255 -9.66 16.82 11.67
CA ASN A 255 -9.45 15.71 12.61
C ASN A 255 -7.95 15.53 12.93
N PRO A 256 -7.33 16.52 13.60
CA PRO A 256 -5.90 16.45 13.90
C PRO A 256 -5.54 15.37 14.93
N LEU A 257 -6.47 15.04 15.83
CA LEU A 257 -6.29 14.02 16.86
C LEU A 257 -7.12 12.77 16.54
N ILE A 258 -6.50 11.61 16.61
CA ILE A 258 -7.12 10.32 16.33
C ILE A 258 -6.93 9.40 17.53
N LYS A 259 -8.02 8.86 18.07
CA LYS A 259 -7.96 7.83 19.13
C LYS A 259 -7.38 6.55 18.55
N VAL A 260 -6.24 6.11 19.05
CA VAL A 260 -5.49 4.92 18.60
C VAL A 260 -5.63 3.75 19.56
N ALA A 261 -5.75 4.03 20.86
CA ALA A 261 -6.01 3.04 21.89
C ALA A 261 -6.88 3.67 23.01
N GLU A 262 -7.23 2.88 24.03
CA GLU A 262 -8.01 3.40 25.16
C GLU A 262 -7.24 4.50 25.89
N GLY A 263 -7.83 5.69 25.94
CA GLY A 263 -7.22 6.87 26.56
C GLY A 263 -6.02 7.46 25.82
N ILE A 264 -5.72 6.98 24.61
CA ILE A 264 -4.56 7.45 23.83
C ILE A 264 -5.01 8.03 22.49
N GLU A 265 -4.65 9.28 22.26
CA GLU A 265 -4.83 9.98 20.99
C GLU A 265 -3.47 10.38 20.40
N ARG A 266 -3.37 10.41 19.07
CA ARG A 266 -2.17 10.82 18.34
C ARG A 266 -2.53 11.72 17.17
N ASN A 267 -1.66 12.68 16.89
CA ASN A 267 -1.72 13.46 15.65
C ASN A 267 -1.16 12.65 14.49
N GLU A 268 -1.67 12.92 13.29
CA GLU A 268 -1.00 12.44 12.09
C GLU A 268 0.45 12.97 12.04
N ALA A 269 1.36 12.16 11.50
CA ALA A 269 2.80 12.45 11.45
C ALA A 269 3.12 13.81 10.81
N VAL A 270 2.36 14.17 9.78
CA VAL A 270 2.49 15.47 9.11
C VAL A 270 1.19 16.24 9.32
N PRO A 271 1.18 17.28 10.16
CA PRO A 271 -0.02 18.09 10.37
C PRO A 271 -0.38 18.85 9.09
N VAL A 272 -1.68 18.94 8.81
CA VAL A 272 -2.18 19.71 7.68
C VAL A 272 -2.42 21.14 8.13
N THR A 273 -1.75 22.08 7.46
CA THR A 273 -1.87 23.52 7.70
C THR A 273 -2.25 24.24 6.40
N GLY A 274 -2.80 25.43 6.53
CA GLY A 274 -3.16 26.27 5.38
C GLY A 274 -4.54 25.99 4.79
N THR A 275 -4.67 26.29 3.51
CA THR A 275 -5.94 26.19 2.75
C THR A 275 -5.69 25.34 1.50
N TRP A 276 -6.66 24.51 1.14
CA TRP A 276 -6.60 23.76 -0.10
C TRP A 276 -6.55 24.71 -1.32
N ASP A 277 -5.75 24.32 -2.30
CA ASP A 277 -5.61 25.00 -3.58
C ASP A 277 -5.50 23.95 -4.69
N ASP A 278 -6.46 23.92 -5.59
CA ASP A 278 -6.52 22.93 -6.68
C ASP A 278 -5.27 22.96 -7.57
N SER A 279 -4.60 24.11 -7.70
CA SER A 279 -3.35 24.24 -8.46
C SER A 279 -2.21 23.41 -7.87
N LYS A 280 -2.26 23.08 -6.57
CA LYS A 280 -1.28 22.25 -5.88
C LYS A 280 -1.34 20.77 -6.26
N MET A 281 -2.38 20.34 -6.94
CA MET A 281 -2.45 18.97 -7.47
C MET A 281 -1.51 18.73 -8.66
N TYR A 282 -1.05 19.80 -9.29
CA TYR A 282 -0.20 19.70 -10.48
C TYR A 282 1.16 20.32 -10.22
N ALA A 283 2.21 19.71 -10.79
CA ALA A 283 3.50 20.37 -10.82
C ALA A 283 3.40 21.65 -11.67
N PRO A 284 3.97 22.77 -11.21
CA PRO A 284 4.04 23.96 -12.04
C PRO A 284 4.87 23.68 -13.28
N TYR A 285 4.58 24.36 -14.37
CA TYR A 285 5.47 24.36 -15.52
C TYR A 285 6.84 24.89 -15.12
N PRO A 286 7.92 24.31 -15.65
CA PRO A 286 9.24 24.87 -15.44
C PRO A 286 9.27 26.37 -15.80
N TYR A 287 9.91 27.15 -14.96
CA TYR A 287 9.91 28.61 -15.11
C TYR A 287 10.40 29.07 -16.49
N GLU A 288 11.44 28.42 -17.00
CA GLU A 288 12.01 28.73 -18.32
C GLU A 288 11.02 28.45 -19.45
N ASP A 289 10.28 27.31 -19.38
CA ASP A 289 9.26 26.99 -20.38
C ASP A 289 8.09 27.99 -20.33
N ALA A 290 7.67 28.40 -19.13
CA ALA A 290 6.59 29.37 -18.94
C ALA A 290 6.96 30.78 -19.46
N ILE A 291 8.24 31.18 -19.42
CA ILE A 291 8.71 32.43 -20.00
C ILE A 291 8.67 32.37 -21.53
N LEU A 292 9.10 31.28 -22.12
CA LEU A 292 9.23 31.12 -23.57
C LEU A 292 7.89 30.84 -24.26
N ASN A 293 6.91 30.33 -23.54
CA ASN A 293 5.60 29.98 -24.08
C ASN A 293 4.46 30.74 -23.37
N PRO A 294 3.93 31.82 -23.97
CA PRO A 294 2.87 32.62 -23.37
C PRO A 294 1.56 31.87 -23.13
N ASN A 295 1.36 30.68 -23.73
CA ASN A 295 0.18 29.82 -23.51
C ASN A 295 0.27 28.98 -22.24
N LEU A 296 1.41 28.98 -21.53
CA LEU A 296 1.61 28.28 -20.26
C LEU A 296 1.42 29.19 -19.02
N LYS A 297 0.83 30.36 -19.20
CA LYS A 297 0.58 31.32 -18.11
C LYS A 297 -0.79 31.12 -17.50
#